data_7877ba31a10394c0fcec6917a9149d68
#
_entry.id   7877ba31a10394c0fcec6917a9149d68
#
_cell.length_a   1.000
_cell.length_b   1.000
_cell.length_c   1.000
_cell.angle_alpha   90.00
_cell.angle_beta   90.00
_cell.angle_gamma   90.00
#
_symmetry.space_group_name_H-M   'P 1'
#
loop_
_entity.id
_entity.type
_entity.pdbx_description
1 polymer ?
#
loop_
_entity_poly.entity_id
_entity_poly.type
_entity_poly.pdbx_seq_one_letter_code
_entity_poly.pdbx_strand_id
1 'polypeptide(L)'
;RHNTDIELSGRYQQLDIDVNTSQLKMNDVQNVALVVTQNGRIDNCVMLNKPTFVEPNRLRYTNQKALIFEGGNEFRRFDSYSTYYAGYHVGRVIYHQGEYHAFLENDMLRGTIATGAGREGLGYLSDVDANGQWVINCEKTDYPDVEAEYMWVHFYLPVKQPLMNMHVFVGGDLFYNTYNMANMMQYDVENKCYYLYA
;
A
#
# COMPACT_ATOMS: atom_id res chain seq x y z
N ARG A 1 18.25 3.35 -2.12
CA ARG A 1 18.87 3.41 -0.78
C ARG A 1 18.06 4.35 0.09
N HIS A 2 17.59 3.86 1.23
CA HIS A 2 16.98 4.70 2.26
C HIS A 2 18.07 5.39 3.05
N ASN A 3 18.03 6.70 3.10
CA ASN A 3 18.86 7.49 3.98
C ASN A 3 17.96 8.58 4.56
N THR A 4 17.43 8.35 5.74
CA THR A 4 16.56 9.31 6.40
C THR A 4 17.35 10.08 7.44
N ASP A 5 17.19 11.38 7.44
CA ASP A 5 17.61 12.20 8.57
C ASP A 5 16.94 11.68 9.86
N ILE A 6 17.69 11.60 10.95
CA ILE A 6 17.24 10.99 12.20
C ILE A 6 15.94 11.62 12.71
N GLU A 7 15.74 12.91 12.49
CA GLU A 7 14.52 13.62 12.88
C GLU A 7 13.29 13.24 12.05
N LEU A 8 13.49 12.78 10.82
CA LEU A 8 12.42 12.42 9.87
C LEU A 8 12.12 10.92 9.83
N SER A 9 13.05 10.08 10.33
CA SER A 9 12.99 8.62 10.20
C SER A 9 11.75 7.96 10.83
N GLY A 10 11.09 8.64 11.78
CA GLY A 10 9.89 8.13 12.42
C GLY A 10 8.60 8.28 11.61
N ARG A 11 8.59 9.15 10.59
CA ARG A 11 7.38 9.49 9.83
C ARG A 11 7.55 9.50 8.31
N TYR A 12 8.79 9.59 7.84
CA TYR A 12 9.09 9.81 6.44
C TYR A 12 10.11 8.81 5.91
N GLN A 13 10.03 8.57 4.63
CA GLN A 13 11.01 7.82 3.85
C GLN A 13 11.72 8.79 2.92
N GLN A 14 13.05 8.79 2.92
CA GLN A 14 13.85 9.54 1.96
C GLN A 14 14.48 8.57 0.96
N LEU A 15 14.41 8.91 -0.31
CA LEU A 15 15.01 8.14 -1.39
C LEU A 15 16.27 8.84 -1.92
N ASP A 16 17.30 8.03 -2.15
CA ASP A 16 18.43 8.36 -3.02
C ASP A 16 18.35 7.46 -4.25
N ILE A 17 18.34 8.06 -5.43
CA ILE A 17 18.10 7.35 -6.70
C ILE A 17 19.31 7.53 -7.61
N ASP A 18 19.85 6.42 -8.08
CA ASP A 18 20.87 6.38 -9.13
C ASP A 18 20.25 5.80 -10.40
N VAL A 19 20.20 6.57 -11.47
CA VAL A 19 19.73 6.15 -12.78
C VAL A 19 20.91 5.81 -13.66
N ASN A 20 21.04 4.55 -14.07
CA ASN A 20 22.04 4.13 -15.02
C ASN A 20 21.61 4.53 -16.44
N THR A 21 22.42 5.32 -17.13
CA THR A 21 22.13 5.86 -18.44
C THR A 21 23.02 5.27 -19.55
N SER A 22 23.80 4.23 -19.25
CA SER A 22 24.74 3.61 -20.21
C SER A 22 24.08 3.10 -21.49
N GLN A 23 22.80 2.74 -21.44
CA GLN A 23 22.03 2.26 -22.59
C GLN A 23 21.17 3.35 -23.25
N LEU A 24 21.15 4.56 -22.70
CA LEU A 24 20.37 5.67 -23.21
C LEU A 24 21.25 6.58 -24.06
N LYS A 25 20.84 6.83 -25.30
CA LYS A 25 21.42 7.90 -26.11
C LYS A 25 20.83 9.24 -25.67
N MET A 26 21.43 9.87 -24.69
CA MET A 26 20.99 11.18 -24.20
C MET A 26 21.81 12.27 -24.89
N ASN A 27 21.14 13.12 -25.64
CA ASN A 27 21.77 14.27 -26.27
C ASN A 27 21.89 15.46 -25.30
N ASP A 28 21.00 15.54 -24.32
CA ASP A 28 20.98 16.61 -23.33
C ASP A 28 20.38 16.10 -22.00
N VAL A 29 21.18 16.17 -20.97
CA VAL A 29 20.78 15.77 -19.59
C VAL A 29 19.77 16.75 -19.00
N GLN A 30 19.70 17.99 -19.48
CA GLN A 30 18.77 19.00 -18.96
C GLN A 30 17.32 18.73 -19.36
N ASN A 31 17.10 17.86 -20.34
CA ASN A 31 15.78 17.48 -20.81
C ASN A 31 15.28 16.15 -20.23
N VAL A 32 15.94 15.61 -19.21
CA VAL A 32 15.53 14.38 -18.53
C VAL A 32 14.68 14.72 -17.31
N ALA A 33 13.48 14.22 -17.27
CA ALA A 33 12.62 14.27 -16.09
C ALA A 33 12.54 12.87 -15.42
N LEU A 34 12.80 12.83 -14.13
CA LEU A 34 12.56 11.64 -13.29
C LEU A 34 11.22 11.81 -12.58
N VAL A 35 10.28 10.90 -12.83
CA VAL A 35 9.02 10.84 -12.09
C VAL A 35 9.11 9.70 -11.10
N VAL A 36 8.88 9.99 -9.83
CA VAL A 36 8.87 9.03 -8.74
C VAL A 36 7.48 9.02 -8.13
N THR A 37 6.89 7.85 -8.06
CA THR A 37 5.57 7.64 -7.44
C THR A 37 5.72 6.80 -6.18
N GLN A 38 4.96 7.11 -5.14
CA GLN A 38 4.82 6.23 -3.99
C GLN A 38 3.66 5.27 -4.24
N ASN A 39 3.92 3.95 -4.14
CA ASN A 39 2.93 2.88 -4.29
C ASN A 39 2.16 2.93 -5.63
N GLY A 40 2.82 3.33 -6.71
CA GLY A 40 2.19 3.44 -8.03
C GLY A 40 1.15 4.57 -8.18
N ARG A 41 0.99 5.40 -7.16
CA ARG A 41 -0.03 6.45 -7.13
C ARG A 41 0.43 7.72 -7.84
N ILE A 42 -0.32 8.14 -8.85
CA ILE A 42 -0.03 9.38 -9.61
C ILE A 42 -0.32 10.62 -8.75
N ASP A 43 -1.30 10.56 -7.86
CA ASP A 43 -1.65 11.65 -6.94
C ASP A 43 -0.58 11.89 -5.86
N ASN A 44 0.33 10.94 -5.66
CA ASN A 44 1.50 11.06 -4.80
C ASN A 44 2.77 10.84 -5.61
N CYS A 45 3.02 11.73 -6.55
CA CYS A 45 4.20 11.69 -7.41
C CYS A 45 5.02 12.96 -7.29
N VAL A 46 6.31 12.81 -7.57
CA VAL A 46 7.29 13.89 -7.62
C VAL A 46 7.99 13.87 -8.97
N MET A 47 8.06 15.02 -9.62
CA MET A 47 8.82 15.19 -10.85
C MET A 47 10.09 15.98 -10.58
N LEU A 48 11.22 15.40 -10.93
CA LEU A 48 12.56 16.01 -10.80
C LEU A 48 13.16 16.22 -12.17
N ASN A 49 13.41 17.46 -12.50
CA ASN A 49 14.00 17.86 -13.79
C ASN A 49 15.53 18.00 -13.75
N LYS A 50 16.12 17.93 -12.55
CA LYS A 50 17.56 18.12 -12.40
C LYS A 50 18.13 17.08 -11.43
N PRO A 51 19.11 16.27 -11.87
CA PRO A 51 19.87 15.43 -10.97
C PRO A 51 20.76 16.29 -10.04
N THR A 52 21.12 15.75 -8.88
CA THR A 52 22.10 16.36 -7.98
C THR A 52 23.50 16.30 -8.59
N PHE A 53 23.81 15.17 -9.21
CA PHE A 53 25.08 14.95 -9.89
C PHE A 53 24.86 14.27 -11.24
N VAL A 54 25.67 14.69 -12.22
CA VAL A 54 25.72 14.11 -13.58
C VAL A 54 27.07 13.46 -13.78
N GLU A 55 27.08 12.17 -13.99
CA GLU A 55 28.28 11.38 -14.31
C GLU A 55 28.11 10.77 -15.72
N PRO A 56 29.19 10.30 -16.38
CA PRO A 56 29.13 9.89 -17.80
C PRO A 56 28.04 8.87 -18.15
N ASN A 57 27.70 7.97 -17.23
CA ASN A 57 26.68 6.93 -17.44
C ASN A 57 25.69 6.84 -16.27
N ARG A 58 25.57 7.91 -15.49
CA ARG A 58 24.74 7.89 -14.29
C ARG A 58 24.22 9.29 -13.96
N LEU A 59 22.93 9.34 -13.64
CA LEU A 59 22.31 10.51 -13.00
C LEU A 59 22.00 10.18 -11.55
N ARG A 60 22.41 11.05 -10.64
CA ARG A 60 22.21 10.84 -9.21
C ARG A 60 21.28 11.90 -8.65
N TYR A 61 20.26 11.43 -7.93
CA TYR A 61 19.29 12.24 -7.21
C TYR A 61 19.41 11.91 -5.73
N THR A 62 20.21 12.68 -5.01
CA THR A 62 20.53 12.46 -3.60
C THR A 62 20.24 13.71 -2.78
N ASN A 63 19.85 13.52 -1.53
CA ASN A 63 19.55 14.60 -0.58
C ASN A 63 18.52 15.62 -1.09
N GLN A 64 17.58 15.19 -1.94
CA GLN A 64 16.54 16.08 -2.44
C GLN A 64 15.32 16.02 -1.51
N LYS A 65 14.91 17.18 -0.99
CA LYS A 65 13.73 17.30 -0.14
C LYS A 65 12.44 16.80 -0.81
N ALA A 66 12.37 16.90 -2.14
CA ALA A 66 11.26 16.40 -2.92
C ALA A 66 11.15 14.86 -2.90
N LEU A 67 12.23 14.14 -2.59
CA LEU A 67 12.26 12.68 -2.48
C LEU A 67 12.00 12.20 -1.04
N ILE A 68 11.31 13.00 -0.24
CA ILE A 68 10.85 12.65 1.10
C ILE A 68 9.35 12.36 1.01
N PHE A 69 8.97 11.13 1.27
CA PHE A 69 7.59 10.66 1.26
C PHE A 69 7.12 10.34 2.67
N GLU A 70 5.84 10.56 2.95
CA GLU A 70 5.26 10.13 4.21
C GLU A 70 5.26 8.60 4.31
N GLY A 71 5.63 8.09 5.47
CA GLY A 71 5.45 6.68 5.82
C GLY A 71 3.98 6.38 6.17
N GLY A 72 3.64 5.10 6.26
CA GLY A 72 2.29 4.66 6.61
C GLY A 72 1.31 4.56 5.45
N ASN A 73 1.78 4.85 4.22
CA ASN A 73 0.98 4.71 3.00
C ASN A 73 1.12 3.33 2.34
N GLU A 74 1.67 2.36 3.05
CA GLU A 74 1.84 1.00 2.53
C GLU A 74 0.50 0.29 2.40
N PHE A 75 0.43 -0.59 1.40
CA PHE A 75 -0.72 -1.47 1.25
C PHE A 75 -0.80 -2.46 2.43
N ARG A 76 -2.00 -2.91 2.71
CA ARG A 76 -2.27 -4.01 3.63
C ARG A 76 -2.30 -5.31 2.84
N ARG A 77 -1.71 -6.35 3.41
CA ARG A 77 -1.73 -7.67 2.83
C ARG A 77 -2.68 -8.57 3.63
N PHE A 78 -3.41 -9.41 2.92
CA PHE A 78 -4.16 -10.52 3.51
C PHE A 78 -4.11 -11.71 2.55
N ASP A 79 -4.34 -12.91 3.08
CA ASP A 79 -4.38 -14.15 2.30
C ASP A 79 -5.71 -14.86 2.53
N SER A 80 -6.55 -14.95 1.49
CA SER A 80 -7.83 -15.66 1.50
C SER A 80 -7.83 -16.88 0.58
N TYR A 81 -6.71 -17.61 0.52
CA TYR A 81 -6.49 -18.73 -0.38
C TYR A 81 -7.23 -20.02 0.02
N SER A 82 -7.77 -20.08 1.22
CA SER A 82 -8.49 -21.25 1.73
C SER A 82 -9.91 -20.92 2.14
N THR A 83 -10.85 -21.79 1.78
CA THR A 83 -12.26 -21.73 2.23
C THR A 83 -12.46 -22.34 3.62
N TYR A 84 -11.45 -22.98 4.21
CA TYR A 84 -11.54 -23.71 5.48
C TYR A 84 -10.81 -23.02 6.62
N TYR A 85 -9.74 -22.31 6.36
CA TYR A 85 -8.97 -21.63 7.39
C TYR A 85 -8.81 -20.15 7.12
N ALA A 86 -8.68 -19.41 8.20
CA ALA A 86 -8.25 -18.02 8.15
C ALA A 86 -6.76 -17.96 7.80
N GLY A 87 -6.43 -17.32 6.69
CA GLY A 87 -5.07 -17.01 6.29
C GLY A 87 -4.52 -15.77 6.99
N TYR A 88 -3.43 -15.25 6.47
CA TYR A 88 -2.78 -14.05 7.02
C TYR A 88 -3.73 -12.85 7.01
N HIS A 89 -3.89 -12.18 8.15
CA HIS A 89 -4.82 -11.05 8.37
C HIS A 89 -6.29 -11.33 8.05
N VAL A 90 -6.68 -12.59 7.97
CA VAL A 90 -8.09 -13.01 7.91
C VAL A 90 -8.50 -13.51 9.29
N GLY A 91 -9.48 -12.86 9.91
CA GLY A 91 -9.96 -13.24 11.24
C GLY A 91 -10.84 -14.49 11.21
N ARG A 92 -11.63 -14.67 10.15
CA ARG A 92 -12.48 -15.85 9.97
C ARG A 92 -12.95 -15.99 8.53
N VAL A 93 -13.25 -17.22 8.14
CA VAL A 93 -13.97 -17.56 6.90
C VAL A 93 -15.26 -18.28 7.27
N ILE A 94 -16.37 -17.92 6.63
CA ILE A 94 -17.66 -18.58 6.80
C ILE A 94 -18.29 -18.89 5.44
N TYR A 95 -19.12 -19.93 5.42
CA TYR A 95 -20.01 -20.22 4.30
C TYR A 95 -21.43 -19.80 4.67
N HIS A 96 -22.02 -18.92 3.88
CA HIS A 96 -23.35 -18.39 4.13
C HIS A 96 -24.11 -18.20 2.83
N GLN A 97 -25.34 -18.73 2.76
CA GLN A 97 -26.25 -18.58 1.60
C GLN A 97 -25.65 -18.99 0.24
N GLY A 98 -24.74 -19.96 0.23
CA GLY A 98 -24.13 -20.45 -1.02
C GLY A 98 -22.81 -19.77 -1.38
N GLU A 99 -22.33 -18.84 -0.58
CA GLU A 99 -21.11 -18.05 -0.83
C GLU A 99 -20.14 -18.11 0.34
N TYR A 100 -18.86 -17.97 0.04
CA TYR A 100 -17.81 -17.85 1.05
C TYR A 100 -17.55 -16.38 1.39
N HIS A 101 -17.36 -16.11 2.67
CA HIS A 101 -17.07 -14.78 3.18
C HIS A 101 -15.81 -14.81 4.03
N ALA A 102 -14.82 -14.03 3.66
CA ALA A 102 -13.59 -13.80 4.42
C ALA A 102 -13.69 -12.45 5.16
N PHE A 103 -13.66 -12.51 6.48
CA PHE A 103 -13.69 -11.32 7.33
C PHE A 103 -12.26 -10.98 7.73
N LEU A 104 -11.77 -9.86 7.24
CA LEU A 104 -10.42 -9.41 7.57
C LEU A 104 -10.35 -8.96 9.04
N GLU A 105 -9.18 -9.04 9.61
CA GLU A 105 -8.88 -8.40 10.88
C GLU A 105 -9.02 -6.87 10.73
N ASN A 106 -9.37 -6.21 11.83
CA ASN A 106 -9.51 -4.76 11.83
C ASN A 106 -8.20 -4.09 11.47
N ASP A 107 -8.23 -3.21 10.49
CA ASP A 107 -7.07 -2.38 10.17
C ASP A 107 -6.89 -1.27 11.20
N MET A 108 -5.66 -0.82 11.35
CA MET A 108 -5.27 0.26 12.26
C MET A 108 -4.38 1.26 11.53
N LEU A 109 -4.44 2.51 11.95
CA LEU A 109 -3.48 3.51 11.48
C LEU A 109 -2.07 3.07 11.88
N ARG A 110 -1.18 2.90 10.90
CA ARG A 110 0.24 2.65 11.16
C ARG A 110 0.84 3.84 11.90
N GLY A 111 1.71 3.57 12.85
CA GLY A 111 2.25 4.57 13.78
C GLY A 111 1.49 4.64 15.11
N THR A 112 0.28 4.07 15.21
CA THR A 112 -0.43 3.87 16.48
C THR A 112 -0.27 2.46 17.04
N ILE A 113 0.40 1.57 16.34
CA ILE A 113 0.70 0.24 16.85
C ILE A 113 1.70 0.41 17.99
N ALA A 114 1.18 0.34 19.20
CA ALA A 114 2.02 0.17 20.37
C ALA A 114 2.84 -1.09 20.15
N THR A 115 4.09 -0.95 19.75
CA THR A 115 5.00 -2.06 19.85
C THR A 115 5.03 -2.43 21.32
N GLY A 116 4.66 -3.67 21.68
CA GLY A 116 4.53 -4.16 23.06
C GLY A 116 5.79 -4.04 23.94
N ALA A 117 6.72 -3.18 23.55
CA ALA A 117 7.97 -2.84 24.18
C ALA A 117 8.02 -1.37 24.65
N GLY A 118 6.91 -0.66 24.76
CA GLY A 118 6.92 0.73 25.27
C GLY A 118 7.62 1.75 24.36
N ARG A 119 7.79 1.42 23.10
CA ARG A 119 8.35 2.33 22.09
C ARG A 119 7.22 2.99 21.31
N GLU A 120 6.45 3.81 21.98
CA GLU A 120 5.52 4.70 21.30
C GLU A 120 6.30 5.61 20.34
N GLY A 121 5.90 5.62 19.08
CA GLY A 121 6.35 6.61 18.11
C GLY A 121 7.65 6.29 17.37
N LEU A 122 8.23 5.12 17.48
CA LEU A 122 9.37 4.73 16.66
C LEU A 122 8.93 3.90 15.46
N GLY A 123 8.73 4.62 14.40
CA GLY A 123 9.16 4.09 13.15
C GLY A 123 8.11 3.34 12.37
N TYR A 124 8.25 3.60 11.20
CA TYR A 124 7.96 2.82 10.04
C TYR A 124 8.19 1.32 10.30
N LEU A 125 7.11 0.58 10.42
CA LEU A 125 7.15 -0.88 10.34
C LEU A 125 7.08 -1.24 8.85
N SER A 126 8.21 -1.66 8.30
CA SER A 126 8.24 -2.29 6.98
C SER A 126 7.58 -3.66 7.11
N ASP A 127 6.39 -3.81 6.57
CA ASP A 127 5.82 -5.11 6.26
C ASP A 127 6.05 -5.40 4.77
N VAL A 128 6.27 -6.67 4.42
CA VAL A 128 6.39 -7.07 3.02
C VAL A 128 4.97 -7.05 2.45
N ASP A 129 4.64 -5.99 1.76
CA ASP A 129 3.40 -5.92 1.00
C ASP A 129 3.59 -6.38 -0.46
N ALA A 130 2.49 -6.57 -1.15
CA ALA A 130 2.50 -6.91 -2.58
C ALA A 130 2.39 -5.65 -3.47
N ASN A 131 2.67 -4.45 -2.94
CA ASN A 131 2.50 -3.16 -3.62
C ASN A 131 1.09 -2.95 -4.19
N GLY A 132 0.07 -3.45 -3.49
CA GLY A 132 -1.33 -3.41 -3.93
C GLY A 132 -1.70 -4.42 -5.00
N GLN A 133 -0.77 -5.28 -5.41
CA GLN A 133 -1.02 -6.36 -6.36
C GLN A 133 -1.72 -7.55 -5.68
N TRP A 134 -2.35 -8.37 -6.50
CA TRP A 134 -3.01 -9.59 -6.06
C TRP A 134 -2.56 -10.79 -6.90
N VAL A 135 -2.68 -11.96 -6.31
CA VAL A 135 -2.38 -13.23 -6.98
C VAL A 135 -3.50 -14.20 -6.65
N ILE A 136 -4.02 -14.88 -7.67
CA ILE A 136 -4.98 -15.96 -7.46
C ILE A 136 -4.19 -17.17 -6.93
N ASN A 137 -4.63 -17.67 -5.77
CA ASN A 137 -4.08 -18.89 -5.19
C ASN A 137 -5.20 -19.72 -4.57
N CYS A 138 -5.06 -21.03 -4.56
CA CYS A 138 -6.01 -21.94 -3.96
C CYS A 138 -5.29 -23.15 -3.39
N GLU A 139 -5.64 -23.52 -2.17
CA GLU A 139 -5.06 -24.67 -1.49
C GLU A 139 -5.38 -26.02 -2.14
N LYS A 140 -6.52 -26.11 -2.84
CA LYS A 140 -7.07 -27.35 -3.33
C LYS A 140 -6.61 -27.76 -4.73
N THR A 141 -5.95 -26.88 -5.46
CA THR A 141 -5.68 -27.09 -6.88
C THR A 141 -4.35 -26.51 -7.32
N ASP A 142 -3.73 -27.18 -8.30
CA ASP A 142 -2.57 -26.66 -9.00
C ASP A 142 -2.94 -25.67 -10.13
N TYR A 143 -4.26 -25.47 -10.36
CA TYR A 143 -4.80 -24.58 -11.41
C TYR A 143 -5.70 -23.49 -10.79
N PRO A 144 -5.17 -22.64 -9.91
CA PRO A 144 -5.99 -21.68 -9.16
C PRO A 144 -6.70 -20.66 -10.06
N ASP A 145 -6.14 -20.32 -11.20
CA ASP A 145 -6.75 -19.35 -12.13
C ASP A 145 -8.14 -19.79 -12.67
N VAL A 146 -8.43 -21.10 -12.62
CA VAL A 146 -9.66 -21.66 -13.19
C VAL A 146 -10.55 -22.28 -12.10
N GLU A 147 -9.94 -22.82 -11.05
CA GLU A 147 -10.64 -23.66 -10.05
C GLU A 147 -10.72 -23.00 -8.66
N ALA A 148 -10.17 -21.80 -8.48
CA ALA A 148 -10.28 -21.11 -7.21
C ALA A 148 -11.74 -20.68 -6.93
N GLU A 149 -12.15 -20.85 -5.69
CA GLU A 149 -13.45 -20.37 -5.20
C GLU A 149 -13.41 -18.85 -5.01
N TYR A 150 -14.48 -18.17 -5.40
CA TYR A 150 -14.64 -16.75 -5.09
C TYR A 150 -15.11 -16.55 -3.67
N MET A 151 -14.64 -15.49 -3.03
CA MET A 151 -15.05 -15.10 -1.68
C MET A 151 -15.42 -13.63 -1.65
N TRP A 152 -16.43 -13.30 -0.88
CA TRP A 152 -16.69 -11.93 -0.46
C TRP A 152 -15.69 -11.54 0.63
N VAL A 153 -14.86 -10.56 0.37
CA VAL A 153 -13.89 -10.06 1.34
C VAL A 153 -14.47 -8.85 2.07
N HIS A 154 -14.50 -8.95 3.39
CA HIS A 154 -15.04 -7.90 4.26
C HIS A 154 -13.92 -7.07 4.87
N PHE A 155 -13.85 -5.80 4.50
CA PHE A 155 -12.88 -4.82 4.97
C PHE A 155 -13.47 -3.98 6.10
N TYR A 156 -12.70 -3.74 7.15
CA TYR A 156 -13.10 -2.94 8.30
C TYR A 156 -12.00 -1.98 8.71
N LEU A 157 -12.39 -0.71 8.95
CA LEU A 157 -11.52 0.30 9.52
C LEU A 157 -12.24 0.92 10.74
N PRO A 158 -11.89 0.50 11.98
CA PRO A 158 -12.48 1.04 13.19
C PRO A 158 -12.13 2.52 13.38
N VAL A 159 -13.15 3.35 13.46
CA VAL A 159 -13.01 4.80 13.70
C VAL A 159 -14.15 5.25 14.60
N LYS A 160 -13.84 5.86 15.72
CA LYS A 160 -14.85 6.25 16.74
C LYS A 160 -15.95 7.18 16.21
N GLN A 161 -15.62 8.00 15.23
CA GLN A 161 -16.54 8.97 14.61
C GLN A 161 -16.24 9.05 13.10
N PRO A 162 -17.24 9.36 12.26
CA PRO A 162 -17.01 9.54 10.83
C PRO A 162 -15.95 10.61 10.58
N LEU A 163 -15.09 10.38 9.60
CA LEU A 163 -14.11 11.36 9.16
C LEU A 163 -14.82 12.49 8.43
N MET A 164 -14.70 13.72 8.97
CA MET A 164 -15.36 14.88 8.38
C MET A 164 -14.72 15.29 7.06
N ASN A 165 -15.54 15.50 6.04
CA ASN A 165 -15.11 15.93 4.69
C ASN A 165 -14.10 14.99 4.00
N MET A 166 -14.13 13.70 4.35
CA MET A 166 -13.27 12.69 3.76
C MET A 166 -14.09 11.48 3.31
N HIS A 167 -13.64 10.84 2.26
CA HIS A 167 -14.14 9.54 1.83
C HIS A 167 -13.05 8.49 2.06
N VAL A 168 -13.45 7.31 2.50
CA VAL A 168 -12.55 6.19 2.72
C VAL A 168 -12.78 5.18 1.61
N PHE A 169 -11.71 4.70 1.03
CA PHE A 169 -11.75 3.74 -0.07
C PHE A 169 -10.85 2.54 0.22
N VAL A 170 -11.23 1.39 -0.27
CA VAL A 170 -10.32 0.26 -0.41
C VAL A 170 -9.60 0.43 -1.76
N GLY A 171 -8.29 0.62 -1.71
CA GLY A 171 -7.45 0.78 -2.91
C GLY A 171 -6.69 -0.50 -3.24
N GLY A 172 -5.98 -0.47 -4.34
CA GLY A 172 -5.15 -1.57 -4.83
C GLY A 172 -5.52 -2.01 -6.23
N ASP A 173 -4.78 -2.97 -6.75
CA ASP A 173 -4.93 -3.46 -8.12
C ASP A 173 -6.27 -4.18 -8.33
N LEU A 174 -6.83 -4.79 -7.29
CA LEU A 174 -8.16 -5.39 -7.30
C LEU A 174 -9.25 -4.40 -7.77
N PHE A 175 -9.07 -3.12 -7.52
CA PHE A 175 -9.96 -2.05 -7.97
C PHE A 175 -9.32 -1.18 -9.07
N TYR A 176 -8.34 -1.73 -9.81
CA TYR A 176 -7.62 -1.02 -10.87
C TYR A 176 -7.00 0.31 -10.41
N ASN A 177 -6.63 0.41 -9.13
CA ASN A 177 -6.12 1.64 -8.51
C ASN A 177 -7.02 2.88 -8.76
N THR A 178 -8.32 2.68 -8.89
CA THR A 178 -9.32 3.74 -9.05
C THR A 178 -10.06 4.01 -7.75
N TYR A 179 -10.69 5.17 -7.66
CA TYR A 179 -11.51 5.58 -6.52
C TYR A 179 -12.90 5.96 -7.01
N ASN A 180 -13.89 5.14 -6.69
CA ASN A 180 -15.28 5.34 -7.11
C ASN A 180 -16.25 4.73 -6.08
N MET A 181 -17.54 4.73 -6.40
CA MET A 181 -18.56 4.24 -5.48
C MET A 181 -18.47 2.74 -5.17
N ALA A 182 -17.84 1.95 -6.06
CA ALA A 182 -17.75 0.50 -5.86
C ALA A 182 -16.75 0.12 -4.77
N ASN A 183 -15.73 0.94 -4.53
CA ASN A 183 -14.71 0.72 -3.51
C ASN A 183 -14.74 1.75 -2.37
N MET A 184 -15.78 2.57 -2.30
CA MET A 184 -15.97 3.52 -1.21
C MET A 184 -16.58 2.82 0.01
N MET A 185 -15.88 2.90 1.14
CA MET A 185 -16.35 2.35 2.40
C MET A 185 -17.49 3.19 2.98
N GLN A 186 -18.46 2.52 3.58
CA GLN A 186 -19.56 3.16 4.30
C GLN A 186 -19.29 3.15 5.80
N TYR A 187 -19.73 4.20 6.49
CA TYR A 187 -19.60 4.26 7.93
C TYR A 187 -20.80 3.62 8.63
N ASP A 188 -20.53 2.62 9.42
CA ASP A 188 -21.51 1.98 10.32
C ASP A 188 -21.45 2.69 11.69
N VAL A 189 -22.54 3.35 12.02
CA VAL A 189 -22.68 4.12 13.28
C VAL A 189 -22.73 3.19 14.51
N GLU A 190 -23.34 2.01 14.38
CA GLU A 190 -23.50 1.08 15.49
C GLU A 190 -22.15 0.44 15.86
N ASN A 191 -21.44 -0.05 14.85
CA ASN A 191 -20.16 -0.72 15.01
C ASN A 191 -18.97 0.24 15.06
N LYS A 192 -19.18 1.55 14.81
CA LYS A 192 -18.14 2.60 14.78
C LYS A 192 -16.97 2.24 13.89
N CYS A 193 -17.26 1.81 12.68
CA CYS A 193 -16.26 1.46 11.70
C CYS A 193 -16.69 1.84 10.29
N TYR A 194 -15.73 2.08 9.42
CA TYR A 194 -15.96 2.02 7.99
C TYR A 194 -15.91 0.58 7.54
N TYR A 195 -16.79 0.19 6.62
CA TYR A 195 -16.83 -1.16 6.07
C TYR A 195 -17.08 -1.16 4.57
N LEU A 196 -16.57 -2.19 3.92
CA LEU A 196 -16.85 -2.56 2.53
C LEU A 196 -16.77 -4.09 2.44
N TYR A 197 -17.57 -4.67 1.56
CA TYR A 197 -17.35 -6.04 1.12
C TYR A 197 -17.32 -6.06 -0.41
N ALA A 198 -16.39 -6.79 -0.99
CA ALA A 198 -16.16 -6.90 -2.42
C ALA A 198 -15.70 -8.32 -2.79
#